data_b26425fd468815f871ffc6cf986b6402
#
_entry.id   b26425fd468815f871ffc6cf986b6402
#
_cell.length_a   1.000
_cell.length_b   1.000
_cell.length_c   1.000
_cell.angle_alpha   90.00
_cell.angle_beta   90.00
_cell.angle_gamma   90.00
#
_symmetry.space_group_name_H-M   'P 1'
#
loop_
_entity.id
_entity.type
_entity.pdbx_description
1 polymer ?
#
loop_
_entity_poly.entity_id
_entity_poly.type
_entity_poly.pdbx_seq_one_letter_code
_entity_poly.pdbx_strand_id
1 'polypeptide(L)'
;MRKYLYSENGFTEKAEWQPNCWVNVECPDNDDFKFLTEELKVPESFLEDIADVDERPRTETEDNWLLTILRIPMQSNQRGVPFITVPIGIITNDGIIVSVCYHHTELIPDFIQHTRRKNIVVNNKLDLILRIIYSSAVWFLKYLKQINNDVATAEKELEKSIRN
;
A
#
# COMPACT_ATOMS: atom_id res chain seq x y z
N MET A 1 -10.14 -1.17 8.80
CA MET A 1 -9.81 0.13 9.46
C MET A 1 -9.65 1.20 8.39
N ARG A 2 -10.41 2.27 8.50
CA ARG A 2 -10.51 3.35 7.51
C ARG A 2 -9.97 4.66 8.10
N LYS A 3 -9.19 5.41 7.31
CA LYS A 3 -8.64 6.71 7.67
C LYS A 3 -8.92 7.72 6.57
N TYR A 4 -9.26 8.93 6.95
CA TYR A 4 -9.43 10.07 6.06
C TYR A 4 -8.23 10.99 6.19
N LEU A 5 -7.47 11.14 5.12
CA LEU A 5 -6.17 11.79 5.11
C LEU A 5 -6.22 13.02 4.21
N TYR A 6 -5.83 14.14 4.76
CA TYR A 6 -5.85 15.46 4.12
C TYR A 6 -4.42 15.93 3.89
N SER A 7 -4.12 16.30 2.66
CA SER A 7 -2.80 16.82 2.30
C SER A 7 -2.70 18.31 2.70
N GLU A 8 -1.98 18.54 3.77
CA GLU A 8 -1.61 19.87 4.26
C GLU A 8 -0.08 20.01 4.20
N ASN A 9 0.60 20.11 5.32
CA ASN A 9 2.06 19.92 5.40
C ASN A 9 2.40 18.47 5.76
N GLY A 10 2.22 17.57 4.81
CA GLY A 10 2.09 16.15 5.03
C GLY A 10 0.63 15.73 5.23
N PHE A 11 0.37 14.43 5.28
CA PHE A 11 -0.98 13.94 5.50
C PHE A 11 -1.41 14.03 6.95
N THR A 12 -2.57 14.64 7.19
CA THR A 12 -3.23 14.75 8.49
C THR A 12 -4.51 13.94 8.50
N GLU A 13 -4.72 13.12 9.51
CA GLU A 13 -5.95 12.36 9.71
C GLU A 13 -7.05 13.26 10.30
N LYS A 14 -8.25 13.20 9.71
CA LYS A 14 -9.45 13.87 10.20
C LYS A 14 -10.59 12.86 10.40
N ALA A 15 -11.61 13.25 11.16
CA ALA A 15 -12.72 12.38 11.54
C ALA A 15 -13.72 12.11 10.41
N GLU A 16 -13.82 13.02 9.43
CA GLU A 16 -14.86 12.97 8.40
C GLU A 16 -14.28 12.96 6.99
N TRP A 17 -14.96 12.26 6.10
CA TRP A 17 -14.67 12.28 4.67
C TRP A 17 -15.12 13.60 4.04
N GLN A 18 -14.27 14.13 3.13
CA GLN A 18 -14.64 15.21 2.21
C GLN A 18 -14.09 14.89 0.81
N PRO A 19 -14.68 15.45 -0.26
CA PRO A 19 -14.15 15.30 -1.60
C PRO A 19 -12.65 15.64 -1.69
N ASN A 20 -11.90 14.87 -2.47
CA ASN A 20 -10.46 15.00 -2.70
C ASN A 20 -9.55 14.64 -1.49
N CYS A 21 -10.10 14.23 -0.35
CA CYS A 21 -9.25 13.61 0.66
C CYS A 21 -8.89 12.17 0.25
N TRP A 22 -7.78 11.69 0.76
CA TRP A 22 -7.36 10.31 0.55
C TRP A 22 -7.99 9.41 1.62
N VAL A 23 -8.78 8.44 1.19
CA VAL A 23 -9.33 7.40 2.07
C VAL A 23 -8.41 6.18 2.01
N ASN A 24 -7.72 5.88 3.10
CA ASN A 24 -6.91 4.66 3.21
C ASN A 24 -7.66 3.61 4.00
N VAL A 25 -7.88 2.45 3.40
CA VAL A 25 -8.57 1.31 4.02
C VAL A 25 -7.62 0.13 4.10
N GLU A 26 -7.35 -0.30 5.30
CA GLU A 26 -6.51 -1.45 5.60
C GLU A 26 -7.34 -2.54 6.27
N CYS A 27 -7.25 -3.77 5.77
CA CYS A 27 -8.04 -4.89 6.25
C CYS A 27 -9.54 -4.51 6.41
N PRO A 28 -10.24 -4.20 5.31
CA PRO A 28 -11.59 -3.68 5.37
C PRO A 28 -12.55 -4.64 6.08
N ASP A 29 -13.37 -4.08 6.94
CA ASP A 29 -14.51 -4.76 7.55
C ASP A 29 -15.82 -4.51 6.78
N ASN A 30 -16.94 -5.00 7.30
CA ASN A 30 -18.23 -4.84 6.64
C ASN A 30 -18.68 -3.36 6.54
N ASP A 31 -18.34 -2.54 7.54
CA ASP A 31 -18.67 -1.12 7.53
C ASP A 31 -17.81 -0.36 6.52
N ASP A 32 -16.54 -0.73 6.40
CA ASP A 32 -15.64 -0.20 5.37
C ASP A 32 -16.14 -0.56 3.96
N PHE A 33 -16.56 -1.81 3.77
CA PHE A 33 -17.09 -2.29 2.49
C PHE A 33 -18.37 -1.53 2.09
N LYS A 34 -19.31 -1.37 3.02
CA LYS A 34 -20.55 -0.59 2.78
C LYS A 34 -20.24 0.87 2.45
N PHE A 35 -19.35 1.50 3.19
CA PHE A 35 -18.94 2.88 2.92
C PHE A 35 -18.38 3.02 1.50
N LEU A 36 -17.51 2.13 1.08
CA LEU A 36 -16.90 2.17 -0.25
C LEU A 36 -17.93 1.93 -1.36
N THR A 37 -18.80 0.94 -1.21
CA THR A 37 -19.75 0.54 -2.26
C THR A 37 -21.04 1.36 -2.28
N GLU A 38 -21.59 1.68 -1.12
CA GLU A 38 -22.88 2.36 -0.99
C GLU A 38 -22.77 3.89 -0.97
N GLU A 39 -21.78 4.43 -0.26
CA GLU A 39 -21.60 5.88 -0.15
C GLU A 39 -20.68 6.44 -1.26
N LEU A 40 -19.51 5.86 -1.47
CA LEU A 40 -18.58 6.32 -2.50
C LEU A 40 -18.85 5.72 -3.89
N LYS A 41 -19.72 4.71 -3.99
CA LYS A 41 -20.06 4.04 -5.26
C LYS A 41 -18.89 3.38 -5.97
N VAL A 42 -17.88 2.93 -5.21
CA VAL A 42 -16.78 2.15 -5.75
C VAL A 42 -17.32 0.84 -6.33
N PRO A 43 -16.92 0.44 -7.55
CA PRO A 43 -17.30 -0.86 -8.10
C PRO A 43 -16.86 -2.01 -7.19
N GLU A 44 -17.81 -2.88 -6.86
CA GLU A 44 -17.55 -4.03 -5.98
C GLU A 44 -16.49 -4.98 -6.57
N SER A 45 -16.50 -5.15 -7.89
CA SER A 45 -15.50 -5.92 -8.63
C SER A 45 -14.06 -5.47 -8.35
N PHE A 46 -13.83 -4.17 -8.18
CA PHE A 46 -12.50 -3.66 -7.83
C PHE A 46 -12.03 -4.14 -6.47
N LEU A 47 -12.94 -4.19 -5.50
CA LEU A 47 -12.62 -4.67 -4.14
C LEU A 47 -12.36 -6.17 -4.14
N GLU A 48 -13.11 -6.94 -4.94
CA GLU A 48 -12.89 -8.38 -5.12
C GLU A 48 -11.52 -8.66 -5.75
N ASP A 49 -11.15 -7.91 -6.79
CA ASP A 49 -9.85 -8.05 -7.44
C ASP A 49 -8.68 -7.74 -6.48
N ILE A 50 -8.80 -6.68 -5.68
CA ILE A 50 -7.77 -6.33 -4.69
C ILE A 50 -7.67 -7.39 -3.58
N ALA A 51 -8.77 -8.05 -3.24
CA ALA A 51 -8.80 -9.12 -2.24
C ALA A 51 -8.09 -10.40 -2.71
N ASP A 52 -7.98 -10.61 -4.01
CA ASP A 52 -7.27 -11.76 -4.56
C ASP A 52 -5.75 -11.61 -4.36
N VAL A 53 -5.19 -12.46 -3.51
CA VAL A 53 -3.76 -12.44 -3.18
C VAL A 53 -2.85 -12.67 -4.40
N ASP A 54 -3.35 -13.31 -5.44
CA ASP A 54 -2.62 -13.61 -6.69
C ASP A 54 -2.85 -12.56 -7.78
N GLU A 55 -3.61 -11.51 -7.51
CA GLU A 55 -3.93 -10.48 -8.48
C GLU A 55 -2.68 -9.78 -9.02
N ARG A 56 -2.67 -9.51 -10.32
CA ARG A 56 -1.53 -8.94 -11.03
C ARG A 56 -1.57 -7.42 -11.05
N PRO A 57 -0.41 -6.76 -11.00
CA PRO A 57 -0.33 -5.32 -11.20
C PRO A 57 -0.92 -4.93 -12.55
N ARG A 58 -1.81 -3.96 -12.54
CA ARG A 58 -2.42 -3.40 -13.76
C ARG A 58 -3.10 -2.08 -13.48
N THR A 59 -3.45 -1.41 -14.55
CA THR A 59 -4.35 -0.25 -14.53
C THR A 59 -5.59 -0.58 -15.37
N GLU A 60 -6.76 -0.29 -14.83
CA GLU A 60 -8.05 -0.56 -15.44
C GLU A 60 -8.97 0.66 -15.31
N THR A 61 -9.76 0.91 -16.35
CA THR A 61 -10.77 1.97 -16.34
C THR A 61 -12.15 1.38 -16.56
N GLU A 62 -13.12 1.79 -15.74
CA GLU A 62 -14.53 1.41 -15.84
C GLU A 62 -15.39 2.59 -15.40
N ASP A 63 -16.27 3.09 -16.28
CA ASP A 63 -17.25 4.15 -15.99
C ASP A 63 -16.68 5.35 -15.20
N ASN A 64 -15.63 6.00 -15.69
CA ASN A 64 -14.89 7.09 -15.03
C ASN A 64 -14.10 6.69 -13.78
N TRP A 65 -14.12 5.43 -13.40
CA TRP A 65 -13.25 4.91 -12.35
C TRP A 65 -11.92 4.49 -12.93
N LEU A 66 -10.86 4.78 -12.20
CA LEU A 66 -9.50 4.28 -12.47
C LEU A 66 -9.08 3.40 -11.30
N LEU A 67 -8.77 2.15 -11.59
CA LEU A 67 -8.16 1.22 -10.65
C LEU A 67 -6.69 1.03 -11.03
N THR A 68 -5.80 1.23 -10.08
CA THR A 68 -4.38 0.90 -10.21
C THR A 68 -4.03 -0.14 -9.15
N ILE A 69 -3.70 -1.35 -9.56
CA ILE A 69 -3.25 -2.40 -8.66
C ILE A 69 -1.73 -2.48 -8.72
N LEU A 70 -1.11 -2.42 -7.55
CA LEU A 70 0.31 -2.62 -7.33
C LEU A 70 0.52 -3.82 -6.43
N ARG A 71 1.70 -4.42 -6.50
CA ARG A 71 2.14 -5.37 -5.47
C ARG A 71 3.18 -4.70 -4.61
N ILE A 72 2.95 -4.71 -3.31
CA ILE A 72 3.84 -4.10 -2.33
C ILE A 72 4.48 -5.18 -1.45
N PRO A 73 5.73 -4.98 -1.04
CA PRO A 73 6.41 -5.94 -0.20
C PRO A 73 5.98 -5.80 1.27
N MET A 74 5.94 -6.94 1.96
CA MET A 74 5.75 -6.98 3.39
C MET A 74 6.51 -8.14 4.02
N GLN A 75 6.77 -8.05 5.32
CA GLN A 75 7.31 -9.17 6.07
C GLN A 75 6.29 -10.31 6.15
N SER A 76 6.78 -11.53 6.02
CA SER A 76 5.97 -12.74 6.13
C SER A 76 6.14 -13.40 7.50
N ASN A 77 5.05 -13.93 8.02
CA ASN A 77 5.06 -14.77 9.21
C ASN A 77 5.25 -16.27 8.87
N GLN A 78 5.40 -16.61 7.61
CA GLN A 78 5.62 -17.99 7.16
C GLN A 78 7.06 -18.42 7.39
N ARG A 79 7.22 -19.61 7.99
CA ARG A 79 8.54 -20.18 8.24
C ARG A 79 9.30 -20.41 6.92
N GLY A 80 10.51 -19.86 6.83
CA GLY A 80 11.37 -20.00 5.65
C GLY A 80 11.07 -19.02 4.51
N VAL A 81 10.03 -18.17 4.66
CA VAL A 81 9.69 -17.14 3.68
C VAL A 81 9.67 -15.79 4.40
N PRO A 82 10.78 -15.03 4.40
CA PRO A 82 10.88 -13.79 5.18
C PRO A 82 10.03 -12.64 4.65
N PHE A 83 9.81 -12.59 3.33
CA PHE A 83 9.07 -11.52 2.66
C PHE A 83 8.11 -12.09 1.63
N ILE A 84 6.98 -11.42 1.46
CA ILE A 84 5.99 -11.68 0.41
C ILE A 84 5.57 -10.37 -0.22
N THR A 85 4.87 -10.44 -1.33
CA THR A 85 4.19 -9.29 -1.90
C THR A 85 2.67 -9.47 -1.82
N VAL A 86 1.96 -8.37 -1.61
CA VAL A 86 0.50 -8.36 -1.53
C VAL A 86 -0.07 -7.24 -2.41
N PRO A 87 -1.29 -7.41 -2.93
CA PRO A 87 -1.92 -6.36 -3.72
C PRO A 87 -2.32 -5.17 -2.86
N ILE A 88 -2.14 -3.98 -3.40
CA ILE A 88 -2.82 -2.76 -2.98
C ILE A 88 -3.52 -2.16 -4.19
N GLY A 89 -4.77 -1.77 -4.03
CA GLY A 89 -5.52 -1.06 -5.05
C GLY A 89 -5.64 0.41 -4.74
N ILE A 90 -5.37 1.26 -5.73
CA ILE A 90 -5.65 2.69 -5.67
C ILE A 90 -6.78 2.96 -6.64
N ILE A 91 -7.90 3.43 -6.11
CA ILE A 91 -9.16 3.62 -6.83
C ILE A 91 -9.46 5.11 -6.85
N THR A 92 -9.59 5.68 -8.03
CA THR A 92 -9.83 7.10 -8.19
C THR A 92 -10.98 7.38 -9.14
N ASN A 93 -11.71 8.45 -8.82
CA ASN A 93 -12.74 9.05 -9.66
C ASN A 93 -12.67 10.57 -9.43
N ASP A 94 -13.60 11.33 -10.02
CA ASP A 94 -13.70 12.75 -9.74
C ASP A 94 -14.03 12.98 -8.26
N GLY A 95 -13.10 13.60 -7.53
CA GLY A 95 -13.25 13.88 -6.11
C GLY A 95 -13.10 12.70 -5.15
N ILE A 96 -12.81 11.50 -5.65
CA ILE A 96 -12.64 10.29 -4.83
C ILE A 96 -11.25 9.71 -5.04
N ILE A 97 -10.54 9.48 -3.94
CA ILE A 97 -9.23 8.85 -3.89
C ILE A 97 -9.24 7.84 -2.77
N VAL A 98 -9.15 6.56 -3.10
CA VAL A 98 -9.19 5.45 -2.15
C VAL A 98 -7.99 4.54 -2.36
N SER A 99 -7.34 4.11 -1.30
CA SER A 99 -6.42 2.97 -1.33
C SER A 99 -6.95 1.85 -0.44
N VAL A 100 -6.90 0.63 -0.93
CA VAL A 100 -7.36 -0.56 -0.21
C VAL A 100 -6.27 -1.63 -0.22
N CYS A 101 -5.95 -2.14 0.96
CA CYS A 101 -5.08 -3.29 1.13
C CYS A 101 -5.69 -4.24 2.17
N TYR A 102 -5.78 -5.53 1.85
CA TYR A 102 -6.35 -6.54 2.76
C TYR A 102 -5.34 -7.09 3.76
N HIS A 103 -4.16 -6.48 3.83
CA HIS A 103 -3.07 -6.87 4.73
C HIS A 103 -2.55 -5.66 5.50
N HIS A 104 -2.06 -5.90 6.72
CA HIS A 104 -1.31 -4.89 7.47
C HIS A 104 0.11 -4.78 6.91
N THR A 105 0.47 -3.62 6.40
CA THR A 105 1.79 -3.35 5.84
C THR A 105 2.42 -2.14 6.50
N GLU A 106 3.75 -2.04 6.45
CA GLU A 106 4.48 -0.89 6.96
C GLU A 106 4.57 0.27 5.96
N LEU A 107 4.33 -0.01 4.67
CA LEU A 107 4.54 0.95 3.59
C LEU A 107 3.68 2.20 3.73
N ILE A 108 2.36 2.05 3.89
CA ILE A 108 1.44 3.21 3.96
C ILE A 108 1.65 4.04 5.22
N PRO A 109 1.74 3.45 6.43
CA PRO A 109 2.08 4.23 7.61
C PRO A 109 3.42 4.99 7.51
N ASP A 110 4.45 4.34 6.99
CA ASP A 110 5.75 4.99 6.77
C ASP A 110 5.67 6.11 5.73
N PHE A 111 4.96 5.91 4.64
CA PHE A 111 4.71 6.93 3.63
C PHE A 111 4.02 8.17 4.23
N ILE A 112 2.97 7.98 5.02
CA ILE A 112 2.26 9.06 5.69
C ILE A 112 3.22 9.83 6.61
N GLN A 113 4.00 9.14 7.42
CA GLN A 113 4.97 9.76 8.31
C GLN A 113 6.08 10.49 7.54
N HIS A 114 6.55 9.92 6.43
CA HIS A 114 7.54 10.57 5.57
C HIS A 114 7.02 11.90 5.03
N THR A 115 5.77 11.95 4.57
CA THR A 115 5.16 13.21 4.10
C THR A 115 5.10 14.28 5.19
N ARG A 116 4.83 13.88 6.44
CA ARG A 116 4.82 14.79 7.59
C ARG A 116 6.22 15.31 7.92
N ARG A 117 7.20 14.43 8.00
CA ARG A 117 8.60 14.82 8.30
C ARG A 117 9.19 15.78 7.27
N LYS A 118 8.80 15.63 6.02
CA LYS A 118 9.32 16.41 4.89
C LYS A 118 8.41 17.55 4.47
N ASN A 119 7.29 17.77 5.17
CA ASN A 119 6.28 18.78 4.82
C ASN A 119 5.83 18.68 3.35
N ILE A 120 5.62 17.47 2.86
CA ILE A 120 5.24 17.23 1.48
C ILE A 120 3.75 17.50 1.31
N VAL A 121 3.40 18.33 0.34
CA VAL A 121 2.03 18.52 -0.12
C VAL A 121 1.81 17.66 -1.34
N VAL A 122 0.82 16.77 -1.28
CA VAL A 122 0.39 15.95 -2.42
C VAL A 122 -0.72 16.68 -3.15
N ASN A 123 -0.47 17.06 -4.41
CA ASN A 123 -1.32 18.03 -5.12
C ASN A 123 -2.56 17.40 -5.77
N ASN A 124 -2.49 16.14 -6.18
CA ASN A 124 -3.57 15.47 -6.86
C ASN A 124 -3.41 13.93 -6.78
N LYS A 125 -4.41 13.22 -7.32
CA LYS A 125 -4.45 11.75 -7.31
C LYS A 125 -3.27 11.09 -8.04
N LEU A 126 -2.82 11.66 -9.14
CA LEU A 126 -1.67 11.12 -9.89
C LEU A 126 -0.37 11.26 -9.09
N ASP A 127 -0.16 12.40 -8.46
CA ASP A 127 0.98 12.63 -7.55
C ASP A 127 0.98 11.60 -6.41
N LEU A 128 -0.19 11.32 -5.81
CA LEU A 128 -0.31 10.28 -4.78
C LEU A 128 0.06 8.88 -5.32
N ILE A 129 -0.47 8.49 -6.46
CA ILE A 129 -0.18 7.18 -7.07
C ILE A 129 1.32 7.03 -7.32
N LEU A 130 1.94 8.03 -7.94
CA LEU A 130 3.38 8.00 -8.25
C LEU A 130 4.24 7.95 -6.99
N ARG A 131 3.85 8.64 -5.93
CA ARG A 131 4.57 8.60 -4.65
C ARG A 131 4.43 7.25 -3.95
N ILE A 132 3.28 6.60 -4.03
CA ILE A 132 3.09 5.25 -3.50
C ILE A 132 3.93 4.24 -4.29
N ILE A 133 3.98 4.35 -5.62
CA ILE A 133 4.86 3.52 -6.47
C ILE A 133 6.32 3.71 -6.06
N TYR A 134 6.76 4.95 -5.90
CA TYR A 134 8.12 5.27 -5.45
C TYR A 134 8.43 4.67 -4.07
N SER A 135 7.53 4.85 -3.10
CA SER A 135 7.66 4.26 -1.77
C SER A 135 7.75 2.74 -1.82
N SER A 136 6.97 2.10 -2.68
CA SER A 136 7.03 0.66 -2.89
C SER A 136 8.42 0.22 -3.39
N ALA A 137 8.98 0.93 -4.36
CA ALA A 137 10.33 0.66 -4.87
C ALA A 137 11.39 0.80 -3.78
N VAL A 138 11.30 1.81 -2.93
CA VAL A 138 12.20 2.01 -1.78
C VAL A 138 12.12 0.83 -0.80
N TRP A 139 10.91 0.36 -0.49
CA TRP A 139 10.72 -0.79 0.40
C TRP A 139 11.23 -2.10 -0.20
N PHE A 140 11.06 -2.32 -1.51
CA PHE A 140 11.68 -3.46 -2.19
C PHE A 140 13.20 -3.45 -2.06
N LEU A 141 13.83 -2.31 -2.28
CA LEU A 141 15.30 -2.17 -2.13
C LEU A 141 15.74 -2.42 -0.68
N LYS A 142 15.00 -1.92 0.29
CA LYS A 142 15.28 -2.12 1.71
C LYS A 142 15.24 -3.61 2.10
N TYR A 143 14.21 -4.32 1.70
CA TYR A 143 14.08 -5.75 1.99
C TYR A 143 15.10 -6.59 1.20
N LEU A 144 15.38 -6.23 -0.05
CA LEU A 144 16.41 -6.89 -0.84
C LEU A 144 17.80 -6.76 -0.19
N LYS A 145 18.12 -5.57 0.34
CA LYS A 145 19.34 -5.35 1.10
C LYS A 145 19.41 -6.22 2.36
N GLN A 146 18.30 -6.37 3.07
CA GLN A 146 18.21 -7.25 4.24
C GLN A 146 18.46 -8.72 3.85
N ILE A 147 17.85 -9.21 2.78
CA ILE A 147 18.07 -10.56 2.25
C ILE A 147 19.54 -10.77 1.93
N ASN A 148 20.18 -9.83 1.24
CA ASN A 148 21.61 -9.92 0.90
C ASN A 148 22.49 -9.98 2.15
N ASN A 149 22.18 -9.22 3.19
CA ASN A 149 22.91 -9.27 4.46
C ASN A 149 22.73 -10.62 5.16
N ASP A 150 21.53 -11.17 5.15
CA ASP A 150 21.24 -12.48 5.76
C ASP A 150 21.99 -13.61 5.02
N VAL A 151 22.02 -13.56 3.70
CA VAL A 151 22.80 -14.51 2.86
C VAL A 151 24.28 -14.42 3.18
N ALA A 152 24.86 -13.21 3.23
CA ALA A 152 26.27 -13.01 3.56
C ALA A 152 26.62 -13.54 4.96
N THR A 153 25.72 -13.40 5.92
CA THR A 153 25.90 -13.94 7.29
C THR A 153 25.89 -15.47 7.27
N ALA A 154 24.94 -16.08 6.56
CA ALA A 154 24.83 -17.53 6.43
C ALA A 154 26.07 -18.13 5.72
N GLU A 155 26.59 -17.48 4.69
CA GLU A 155 27.83 -17.90 4.02
C GLU A 155 29.04 -17.90 4.96
N LYS A 156 29.19 -16.85 5.78
CA LYS A 156 30.26 -16.78 6.79
C LYS A 156 30.16 -17.88 7.85
N GLU A 157 28.95 -18.17 8.31
CA GLU A 157 28.72 -19.25 9.27
C GLU A 157 29.04 -20.61 8.68
N LEU A 158 28.66 -20.85 7.42
CA LEU A 158 28.99 -22.07 6.70
C LEU A 158 30.51 -22.25 6.53
N GLU A 159 31.23 -21.20 6.12
CA GLU A 159 32.69 -21.22 6.02
C GLU A 159 33.38 -21.60 7.34
N LYS A 160 32.89 -21.03 8.46
CA LYS A 160 33.40 -21.38 9.78
C LYS A 160 33.15 -22.84 10.12
N SER A 161 31.98 -23.36 9.80
CA SER A 161 31.61 -24.75 10.05
C SER A 161 32.47 -25.73 9.24
N ILE A 162 32.81 -25.40 8.01
CA ILE A 162 33.66 -26.24 7.14
C ILE A 162 35.11 -26.27 7.63
N ARG A 163 35.61 -25.16 8.20
CA ARG A 163 36.98 -25.08 8.71
C ARG A 163 37.22 -25.76 10.05
N ASN A 164 36.15 -26.02 10.77
CA ASN A 164 36.20 -26.77 12.03
C ASN A 164 35.92 -28.24 11.80
#